data_8e915645383d1972e324d088493e9909
#
_entry.id   8e915645383d1972e324d088493e9909
#
_cell.length_a   1.000
_cell.length_b   1.000
_cell.length_c   1.000
_cell.angle_alpha   90.00
_cell.angle_beta   90.00
_cell.angle_gamma   90.00
#
_symmetry.space_group_name_H-M   'P 1'
#
loop_
_entity.id
_entity.type
_entity.pdbx_description
1 polymer ?
#
loop_
_entity_poly.entity_id
_entity_poly.type
_entity_poly.pdbx_seq_one_letter_code
_entity_poly.pdbx_strand_id
1 'polypeptide(L)'
;MISGQKILITGVTGMVATPLAHALARDNEVWGIARFADPETRRPYETAGITTRAIDIAAGDFSDLPDDFTHVLHLSWMRAEIDQLQQALRANVEGPGLLFQHCRKAKATLVMSGMGIYSPHPDPWHLYSESDPIGRGATSYAPTSPASKAGIEAVARFCARAFDMPIVIARLNTYNGTPLTMPAHVIRAVLAGKTIHAPNDPCPHSPIHIDDMIWQLEAMLDAASTPAFIVNWCGDETMPMQDWARMAGEWSGRSVDFAADPVAGAPLGSCSDPTLRRSITGPCRTVFRDEFRKLYDQVAPASATIRDAKWGAVEKP
;
A
#
# COMPACT_ATOMS: atom_id res chain seq x y z
N MET A 1 10.68 16.62 -6.07
CA MET A 1 10.96 15.15 -5.96
C MET A 1 12.45 14.98 -5.76
N ILE A 2 12.86 14.06 -4.88
CA ILE A 2 14.28 13.79 -4.62
C ILE A 2 15.03 13.45 -5.92
N SER A 3 16.30 13.85 -6.00
CA SER A 3 17.16 13.62 -7.17
C SER A 3 18.58 13.26 -6.75
N GLY A 4 19.33 12.57 -7.65
CA GLY A 4 20.71 12.19 -7.43
C GLY A 4 20.93 11.20 -6.28
N GLN A 5 19.92 10.43 -5.92
CA GLN A 5 19.94 9.47 -4.82
C GLN A 5 20.09 8.03 -5.34
N LYS A 6 20.64 7.15 -4.51
CA LYS A 6 20.66 5.70 -4.73
C LYS A 6 19.59 5.06 -3.87
N ILE A 7 18.53 4.57 -4.51
CA ILE A 7 17.27 4.20 -3.87
C ILE A 7 17.01 2.70 -4.04
N LEU A 8 16.77 2.00 -2.94
CA LEU A 8 16.28 0.62 -2.95
C LEU A 8 14.76 0.59 -2.78
N ILE A 9 14.06 -0.12 -3.67
CA ILE A 9 12.61 -0.35 -3.59
C ILE A 9 12.33 -1.84 -3.50
N THR A 10 11.70 -2.28 -2.41
CA THR A 10 11.30 -3.67 -2.26
C THR A 10 9.89 -3.90 -2.81
N GLY A 11 9.66 -5.09 -3.36
CA GLY A 11 8.37 -5.41 -3.99
C GLY A 11 8.08 -4.52 -5.20
N VAL A 12 9.11 -4.21 -6.00
CA VAL A 12 9.04 -3.25 -7.10
C VAL A 12 7.92 -3.56 -8.12
N THR A 13 7.49 -4.81 -8.23
CA THR A 13 6.38 -5.26 -9.08
C THR A 13 5.00 -5.03 -8.46
N GLY A 14 4.93 -4.47 -7.25
CA GLY A 14 3.68 -4.19 -6.53
C GLY A 14 2.95 -2.95 -7.08
N MET A 15 1.62 -2.91 -6.87
CA MET A 15 0.76 -1.84 -7.42
C MET A 15 1.16 -0.42 -6.95
N VAL A 16 1.69 -0.27 -5.74
CA VAL A 16 2.18 1.01 -5.20
C VAL A 16 3.63 1.24 -5.64
N ALA A 17 4.45 0.19 -5.62
CA ALA A 17 5.88 0.30 -5.86
C ALA A 17 6.21 0.62 -7.33
N THR A 18 5.50 0.01 -8.28
CA THR A 18 5.76 0.19 -9.71
C THR A 18 5.70 1.66 -10.14
N PRO A 19 4.61 2.42 -9.92
CA PRO A 19 4.56 3.82 -10.36
C PRO A 19 5.55 4.71 -9.60
N LEU A 20 5.81 4.45 -8.31
CA LEU A 20 6.83 5.16 -7.54
C LEU A 20 8.24 4.91 -8.11
N ALA A 21 8.56 3.65 -8.45
CA ALA A 21 9.85 3.29 -9.02
C ALA A 21 10.10 3.99 -10.37
N HIS A 22 9.10 3.98 -11.27
CA HIS A 22 9.19 4.68 -12.55
C HIS A 22 9.31 6.20 -12.39
N ALA A 23 8.61 6.80 -11.44
CA ALA A 23 8.72 8.23 -11.18
C ALA A 23 10.12 8.60 -10.64
N LEU A 24 10.67 7.78 -9.72
CA LEU A 24 11.99 8.02 -9.12
C LEU A 24 13.15 7.74 -10.08
N ALA A 25 13.03 6.79 -10.99
CA ALA A 25 14.09 6.41 -11.92
C ALA A 25 14.46 7.52 -12.92
N ARG A 26 13.65 8.57 -13.04
CA ARG A 26 13.93 9.71 -13.92
C ARG A 26 15.16 10.51 -13.50
N ASP A 27 15.36 10.64 -12.17
CA ASP A 27 16.36 11.53 -11.60
C ASP A 27 17.27 10.85 -10.54
N ASN A 28 17.16 9.51 -10.39
CA ASN A 28 17.87 8.77 -9.36
C ASN A 28 18.39 7.42 -9.88
N GLU A 29 19.39 6.85 -9.20
CA GLU A 29 19.80 5.45 -9.33
C GLU A 29 18.82 4.57 -8.54
N VAL A 30 17.91 3.87 -9.23
CA VAL A 30 16.89 3.04 -8.58
C VAL A 30 17.21 1.56 -8.73
N TRP A 31 17.19 0.86 -7.60
CA TRP A 31 17.29 -0.59 -7.51
C TRP A 31 15.93 -1.15 -7.07
N GLY A 32 15.42 -2.11 -7.83
CA GLY A 32 14.15 -2.77 -7.55
C GLY A 32 14.33 -4.24 -7.23
N ILE A 33 13.90 -4.68 -6.04
CA ILE A 33 13.92 -6.10 -5.69
C ILE A 33 12.52 -6.69 -5.64
N ALA A 34 12.39 -7.91 -6.16
CA ALA A 34 11.20 -8.75 -6.09
C ALA A 34 11.63 -10.19 -6.37
N ARG A 35 10.73 -11.15 -6.23
CA ARG A 35 11.03 -12.57 -6.54
C ARG A 35 11.27 -12.81 -8.03
N PHE A 36 10.63 -12.05 -8.91
CA PHE A 36 10.74 -12.16 -10.38
C PHE A 36 10.69 -13.62 -10.86
N ALA A 37 9.64 -14.35 -10.47
CA ALA A 37 9.46 -15.75 -10.86
C ALA A 37 9.51 -15.96 -12.38
N ASP A 38 8.99 -15.00 -13.15
CA ASP A 38 9.17 -14.89 -14.57
C ASP A 38 10.20 -13.79 -14.87
N PRO A 39 11.37 -14.12 -15.49
CA PRO A 39 12.39 -13.14 -15.84
C PRO A 39 11.90 -12.00 -16.75
N GLU A 40 10.92 -12.26 -17.63
CA GLU A 40 10.37 -11.25 -18.53
C GLU A 40 9.66 -10.10 -17.76
N THR A 41 9.22 -10.35 -16.53
CA THR A 41 8.64 -9.31 -15.68
C THR A 41 9.62 -8.22 -15.25
N ARG A 42 10.93 -8.41 -15.46
CA ARG A 42 11.97 -7.40 -15.21
C ARG A 42 12.04 -6.36 -16.31
N ARG A 43 11.78 -6.78 -17.54
CA ARG A 43 12.04 -5.98 -18.75
C ARG A 43 11.45 -4.56 -18.71
N PRO A 44 10.21 -4.33 -18.26
CA PRO A 44 9.66 -2.96 -18.15
C PRO A 44 10.46 -2.06 -17.21
N TYR A 45 10.97 -2.61 -16.10
CA TYR A 45 11.76 -1.87 -15.12
C TYR A 45 13.16 -1.56 -15.65
N GLU A 46 13.84 -2.55 -16.23
CA GLU A 46 15.17 -2.38 -16.82
C GLU A 46 15.16 -1.40 -18.00
N THR A 47 14.11 -1.44 -18.82
CA THR A 47 13.91 -0.46 -19.91
C THR A 47 13.73 0.96 -19.36
N ALA A 48 13.17 1.10 -18.17
CA ALA A 48 13.02 2.39 -17.47
C ALA A 48 14.28 2.83 -16.69
N GLY A 49 15.40 2.09 -16.81
CA GLY A 49 16.66 2.39 -16.13
C GLY A 49 16.73 1.92 -14.68
N ILE A 50 15.82 1.04 -14.24
CA ILE A 50 15.81 0.48 -12.89
C ILE A 50 16.67 -0.79 -12.87
N THR A 51 17.65 -0.83 -11.97
CA THR A 51 18.46 -2.06 -11.75
C THR A 51 17.64 -3.08 -10.97
N THR A 52 17.37 -4.25 -11.56
CA THR A 52 16.56 -5.28 -10.91
C THR A 52 17.39 -6.39 -10.28
N ARG A 53 16.94 -6.96 -9.15
CA ARG A 53 17.51 -8.18 -8.53
C ARG A 53 16.37 -9.11 -8.10
N ALA A 54 16.52 -10.41 -8.40
CA ALA A 54 15.61 -11.44 -7.91
C ALA A 54 16.02 -11.85 -6.51
N ILE A 55 15.31 -11.33 -5.52
CA ILE A 55 15.55 -11.58 -4.11
C ILE A 55 14.24 -11.97 -3.43
N ASP A 56 14.25 -13.09 -2.71
CA ASP A 56 13.21 -13.42 -1.74
C ASP A 56 13.60 -12.82 -0.38
N ILE A 57 12.87 -11.80 0.04
CA ILE A 57 13.12 -11.12 1.32
C ILE A 57 13.02 -12.10 2.50
N ALA A 58 12.15 -13.13 2.40
CA ALA A 58 12.00 -14.14 3.46
C ALA A 58 13.27 -14.99 3.67
N ALA A 59 14.17 -15.06 2.70
CA ALA A 59 15.44 -15.76 2.82
C ALA A 59 16.45 -14.97 3.67
N GLY A 60 16.32 -13.64 3.76
CA GLY A 60 17.19 -12.78 4.56
C GLY A 60 18.62 -12.63 4.01
N ASP A 61 18.88 -13.06 2.78
CA ASP A 61 20.18 -12.91 2.10
C ASP A 61 20.13 -11.71 1.15
N PHE A 62 20.95 -10.71 1.43
CA PHE A 62 21.09 -9.47 0.67
C PHE A 62 22.52 -9.24 0.17
N SER A 63 23.37 -10.29 0.14
CA SER A 63 24.77 -10.21 -0.27
C SER A 63 24.96 -9.69 -1.71
N ASP A 64 23.95 -9.90 -2.57
CA ASP A 64 23.93 -9.40 -3.96
C ASP A 64 23.53 -7.91 -4.08
N LEU A 65 23.21 -7.24 -2.97
CA LEU A 65 22.87 -5.83 -2.95
C LEU A 65 24.05 -4.98 -2.45
N PRO A 66 24.25 -3.77 -3.02
CA PRO A 66 25.05 -2.74 -2.38
C PRO A 66 24.53 -2.40 -0.98
N ASP A 67 25.41 -1.92 -0.09
CA ASP A 67 25.05 -1.48 1.26
C ASP A 67 25.07 0.07 1.42
N ASP A 68 25.23 0.79 0.30
CA ASP A 68 25.40 2.24 0.21
C ASP A 68 24.14 2.97 -0.29
N PHE A 69 22.97 2.35 -0.19
CA PHE A 69 21.72 3.03 -0.51
C PHE A 69 21.52 4.25 0.39
N THR A 70 21.18 5.37 -0.25
CA THR A 70 20.84 6.60 0.47
C THR A 70 19.40 6.57 1.00
N HIS A 71 18.51 5.89 0.28
CA HIS A 71 17.09 5.78 0.63
C HIS A 71 16.60 4.35 0.43
N VAL A 72 15.67 3.93 1.29
CA VAL A 72 15.00 2.63 1.19
C VAL A 72 13.49 2.84 1.22
N LEU A 73 12.79 2.28 0.23
CA LEU A 73 11.33 2.23 0.18
C LEU A 73 10.92 0.76 0.37
N HIS A 74 10.56 0.39 1.60
CA HIS A 74 10.09 -0.96 1.87
C HIS A 74 8.58 -1.03 1.61
N LEU A 75 8.21 -1.52 0.41
CA LEU A 75 6.85 -1.59 -0.10
C LEU A 75 6.37 -3.02 -0.34
N SER A 76 7.24 -4.02 -0.15
CA SER A 76 6.87 -5.43 -0.33
C SER A 76 5.88 -5.88 0.74
N TRP A 77 4.93 -6.69 0.34
CA TRP A 77 3.94 -7.27 1.22
C TRP A 77 3.48 -8.63 0.72
N MET A 78 3.55 -9.65 1.55
CA MET A 78 3.00 -10.97 1.29
C MET A 78 1.63 -11.10 1.97
N ARG A 79 0.57 -11.33 1.17
CA ARG A 79 -0.71 -11.79 1.69
C ARG A 79 -0.64 -13.29 1.91
N ALA A 80 -1.18 -13.76 3.03
CA ALA A 80 -1.15 -15.18 3.37
C ALA A 80 -2.36 -15.55 4.22
N GLU A 81 -2.79 -16.79 4.09
CA GLU A 81 -3.81 -17.38 4.93
C GLU A 81 -3.27 -17.64 6.34
N ILE A 82 -4.16 -17.95 7.30
CA ILE A 82 -3.76 -18.06 8.71
C ILE A 82 -2.82 -19.25 8.96
N ASP A 83 -2.95 -20.32 8.21
CA ASP A 83 -2.07 -21.49 8.25
C ASP A 83 -0.66 -21.20 7.73
N GLN A 84 -0.50 -20.11 6.98
CA GLN A 84 0.78 -19.61 6.44
C GLN A 84 1.40 -18.49 7.32
N LEU A 85 0.93 -18.29 8.55
CA LEU A 85 1.38 -17.20 9.42
C LEU A 85 2.91 -17.14 9.57
N GLN A 86 3.58 -18.29 9.75
CA GLN A 86 5.05 -18.31 9.89
C GLN A 86 5.76 -17.84 8.62
N GLN A 87 5.24 -18.19 7.45
CA GLN A 87 5.77 -17.71 6.17
C GLN A 87 5.53 -16.20 6.02
N ALA A 88 4.34 -15.74 6.40
CA ALA A 88 4.02 -14.31 6.40
C ALA A 88 4.94 -13.50 7.32
N LEU A 89 5.24 -14.00 8.52
CA LEU A 89 6.16 -13.36 9.45
C LEU A 89 7.59 -13.29 8.90
N ARG A 90 8.09 -14.36 8.28
CA ARG A 90 9.40 -14.33 7.62
C ARG A 90 9.46 -13.29 6.51
N ALA A 91 8.45 -13.25 5.65
CA ALA A 91 8.43 -12.34 4.49
C ALA A 91 8.15 -10.88 4.86
N ASN A 92 7.27 -10.64 5.85
CA ASN A 92 6.76 -9.31 6.17
C ASN A 92 7.43 -8.66 7.40
N VAL A 93 8.18 -9.44 8.21
CA VAL A 93 8.73 -8.96 9.49
C VAL A 93 10.22 -9.26 9.60
N GLU A 94 10.60 -10.55 9.60
CA GLU A 94 11.98 -10.97 9.86
C GLU A 94 12.93 -10.55 8.73
N GLY A 95 12.59 -10.88 7.50
CA GLY A 95 13.36 -10.52 6.32
C GLY A 95 13.54 -9.01 6.14
N PRO A 96 12.47 -8.18 6.27
CA PRO A 96 12.62 -6.73 6.31
C PRO A 96 13.54 -6.22 7.42
N GLY A 97 13.53 -6.83 8.61
CA GLY A 97 14.45 -6.46 9.69
C GLY A 97 15.91 -6.68 9.30
N LEU A 98 16.22 -7.82 8.67
CA LEU A 98 17.57 -8.11 8.12
C LEU A 98 17.94 -7.16 6.98
N LEU A 99 16.98 -6.79 6.13
CA LEU A 99 17.19 -5.78 5.09
C LEU A 99 17.55 -4.41 5.67
N PHE A 100 16.82 -3.97 6.72
CA PHE A 100 17.13 -2.69 7.39
C PHE A 100 18.51 -2.72 8.03
N GLN A 101 18.92 -3.85 8.62
CA GLN A 101 20.28 -4.03 9.11
C GLN A 101 21.32 -3.91 7.98
N HIS A 102 21.07 -4.49 6.81
CA HIS A 102 21.92 -4.38 5.62
C HIS A 102 22.02 -2.93 5.15
N CYS A 103 20.88 -2.23 5.07
CA CYS A 103 20.76 -0.85 4.60
C CYS A 103 20.90 0.21 5.71
N ARG A 104 21.49 -0.13 6.88
CA ARG A 104 21.54 0.74 8.07
C ARG A 104 22.21 2.10 7.87
N LYS A 105 22.93 2.30 6.75
CA LYS A 105 23.55 3.56 6.38
C LYS A 105 22.61 4.53 5.65
N ALA A 106 21.37 4.11 5.35
CA ALA A 106 20.42 4.92 4.63
C ALA A 106 20.07 6.19 5.41
N LYS A 107 19.99 7.31 4.70
CA LYS A 107 19.64 8.64 5.25
C LYS A 107 18.14 8.70 5.62
N ALA A 108 17.31 7.99 4.88
CA ALA A 108 15.88 7.85 5.18
C ALA A 108 15.33 6.52 4.67
N THR A 109 14.43 5.92 5.46
CA THR A 109 13.73 4.69 5.12
C THR A 109 12.25 4.88 5.28
N LEU A 110 11.46 4.62 4.22
CA LEU A 110 10.01 4.56 4.29
C LEU A 110 9.58 3.09 4.41
N VAL A 111 8.82 2.80 5.45
CA VAL A 111 8.22 1.47 5.69
C VAL A 111 6.72 1.54 5.51
N MET A 112 6.18 0.80 4.53
CA MET A 112 4.76 0.78 4.24
C MET A 112 4.02 -0.13 5.21
N SER A 113 3.29 0.47 6.13
CA SER A 113 2.28 -0.17 6.95
C SER A 113 0.89 0.01 6.31
N GLY A 114 -0.18 -0.03 7.08
CA GLY A 114 -1.52 0.21 6.56
C GLY A 114 -2.59 0.26 7.64
N MET A 115 -3.79 0.69 7.26
CA MET A 115 -4.93 0.90 8.17
C MET A 115 -5.38 -0.38 8.90
N GLY A 116 -5.12 -1.56 8.34
CA GLY A 116 -5.46 -2.83 8.99
C GLY A 116 -4.72 -3.12 10.31
N ILE A 117 -3.82 -2.25 10.75
CA ILE A 117 -3.18 -2.35 12.07
C ILE A 117 -4.10 -1.87 13.20
N TYR A 118 -5.02 -0.93 12.92
CA TYR A 118 -5.87 -0.33 13.95
C TYR A 118 -6.88 -1.32 14.51
N SER A 119 -7.17 -1.16 15.80
CA SER A 119 -8.30 -1.85 16.44
C SER A 119 -9.61 -1.30 15.91
N PRO A 120 -10.64 -2.16 15.63
CA PRO A 120 -11.91 -1.69 15.13
C PRO A 120 -12.58 -0.70 16.09
N HIS A 121 -13.18 0.35 15.53
CA HIS A 121 -14.00 1.32 16.21
C HIS A 121 -15.49 1.06 15.91
N PRO A 122 -16.43 1.26 16.87
CA PRO A 122 -17.86 1.04 16.63
C PRO A 122 -18.51 2.05 15.68
N ASP A 123 -17.93 3.25 15.54
CA ASP A 123 -18.35 4.25 14.56
C ASP A 123 -17.58 4.01 13.24
N PRO A 124 -18.26 3.72 12.12
CA PRO A 124 -17.61 3.52 10.82
C PRO A 124 -16.92 4.80 10.29
N TRP A 125 -17.35 5.98 10.76
CA TRP A 125 -16.77 7.27 10.35
C TRP A 125 -15.62 7.74 11.25
N HIS A 126 -15.20 6.93 12.24
CA HIS A 126 -14.09 7.29 13.09
C HIS A 126 -12.82 7.58 12.28
N LEU A 127 -12.29 8.79 12.43
CA LEU A 127 -11.04 9.20 11.81
C LEU A 127 -9.88 8.70 12.66
N TYR A 128 -9.29 7.56 12.25
CA TYR A 128 -8.14 7.01 12.96
C TYR A 128 -6.95 7.97 12.92
N SER A 129 -6.46 8.35 14.08
CA SER A 129 -5.20 9.06 14.27
C SER A 129 -4.06 8.06 14.54
N GLU A 130 -2.82 8.51 14.45
CA GLU A 130 -1.64 7.66 14.70
C GLU A 130 -1.57 7.14 16.13
N SER A 131 -2.27 7.78 17.08
CA SER A 131 -2.35 7.40 18.50
C SER A 131 -3.46 6.40 18.82
N ASP A 132 -4.34 6.09 17.87
CA ASP A 132 -5.42 5.14 18.09
C ASP A 132 -4.90 3.72 18.40
N PRO A 133 -5.67 2.92 19.18
CA PRO A 133 -5.27 1.58 19.54
C PRO A 133 -5.04 0.67 18.32
N ILE A 134 -4.00 -0.16 18.39
CA ILE A 134 -3.60 -1.11 17.33
C ILE A 134 -3.69 -2.56 17.82
N GLY A 135 -3.62 -3.52 16.89
CA GLY A 135 -3.39 -4.94 17.18
C GLY A 135 -4.63 -5.81 17.35
N ARG A 136 -5.85 -5.26 17.18
CA ARG A 136 -7.10 -6.04 17.26
C ARG A 136 -7.85 -6.15 15.93
N GLY A 137 -7.28 -5.64 14.84
CA GLY A 137 -7.88 -5.71 13.52
C GLY A 137 -7.95 -7.15 13.00
N ALA A 138 -9.00 -7.43 12.22
CA ALA A 138 -9.13 -8.66 11.43
C ALA A 138 -9.49 -8.29 10.00
N THR A 139 -9.12 -9.13 9.06
CA THR A 139 -9.54 -9.00 7.66
C THR A 139 -9.76 -10.39 7.06
N SER A 140 -10.84 -10.56 6.31
CA SER A 140 -11.16 -11.84 5.68
C SER A 140 -10.25 -12.16 4.48
N TYR A 141 -9.74 -11.13 3.80
CA TYR A 141 -8.92 -11.28 2.59
C TYR A 141 -7.41 -11.39 2.85
N ALA A 142 -6.97 -11.11 4.08
CA ALA A 142 -5.57 -11.18 4.48
C ALA A 142 -5.45 -11.40 5.99
N PRO A 143 -5.83 -12.58 6.52
CA PRO A 143 -5.99 -12.80 7.96
C PRO A 143 -4.68 -12.69 8.75
N THR A 144 -3.51 -12.85 8.11
CA THR A 144 -2.20 -12.63 8.73
C THR A 144 -1.76 -11.16 8.75
N SER A 145 -2.49 -10.27 8.05
CA SER A 145 -2.07 -8.88 7.86
C SER A 145 -1.97 -8.08 9.17
N PRO A 146 -2.94 -8.11 10.09
CA PRO A 146 -2.84 -7.33 11.32
C PRO A 146 -1.61 -7.67 12.15
N ALA A 147 -1.31 -8.97 12.34
CA ALA A 147 -0.12 -9.42 13.07
C ALA A 147 1.17 -9.01 12.37
N SER A 148 1.24 -9.18 11.04
CA SER A 148 2.40 -8.81 10.25
C SER A 148 2.63 -7.29 10.24
N LYS A 149 1.55 -6.47 10.19
CA LYS A 149 1.66 -5.00 10.25
C LYS A 149 2.16 -4.54 11.62
N ALA A 150 1.66 -5.10 12.70
CA ALA A 150 2.18 -4.81 14.04
C ALA A 150 3.66 -5.24 14.16
N GLY A 151 4.01 -6.40 13.62
CA GLY A 151 5.37 -6.92 13.59
C GLY A 151 6.36 -6.03 12.86
N ILE A 152 6.05 -5.62 11.63
CA ILE A 152 6.95 -4.75 10.84
C ILE A 152 7.12 -3.37 11.46
N GLU A 153 6.06 -2.77 12.03
CA GLU A 153 6.20 -1.50 12.75
C GLU A 153 7.09 -1.64 13.99
N ALA A 154 6.97 -2.74 14.75
CA ALA A 154 7.84 -3.01 15.91
C ALA A 154 9.30 -3.17 15.49
N VAL A 155 9.58 -3.94 14.42
CA VAL A 155 10.93 -4.12 13.88
C VAL A 155 11.49 -2.81 13.32
N ALA A 156 10.72 -2.04 12.58
CA ALA A 156 11.16 -0.74 12.07
C ALA A 156 11.52 0.24 13.20
N ARG A 157 10.70 0.29 14.25
CA ARG A 157 10.96 1.12 15.46
C ARG A 157 12.22 0.64 16.22
N PHE A 158 12.44 -0.67 16.27
CA PHE A 158 13.66 -1.23 16.84
C PHE A 158 14.89 -0.83 16.00
N CYS A 159 14.85 -1.05 14.67
CA CYS A 159 15.95 -0.74 13.78
C CYS A 159 16.29 0.75 13.78
N ALA A 160 15.29 1.63 13.84
CA ALA A 160 15.52 3.07 13.96
C ALA A 160 16.42 3.39 15.16
N ARG A 161 16.14 2.82 16.34
CA ARG A 161 16.90 3.05 17.55
C ARG A 161 18.23 2.30 17.60
N ALA A 162 18.22 1.02 17.17
CA ALA A 162 19.39 0.15 17.29
C ALA A 162 20.51 0.52 16.31
N PHE A 163 20.16 1.06 15.13
CA PHE A 163 21.10 1.39 14.08
C PHE A 163 21.21 2.89 13.81
N ASP A 164 20.54 3.74 14.60
CA ASP A 164 20.41 5.19 14.35
C ASP A 164 19.95 5.49 12.92
N MET A 165 18.99 4.70 12.45
CA MET A 165 18.48 4.73 11.08
C MET A 165 17.19 5.55 11.02
N PRO A 166 17.15 6.71 10.34
CA PRO A 166 15.92 7.49 10.24
C PRO A 166 14.85 6.74 9.46
N ILE A 167 13.69 6.51 10.12
CA ILE A 167 12.57 5.74 9.54
C ILE A 167 11.28 6.56 9.63
N VAL A 168 10.50 6.55 8.53
CA VAL A 168 9.09 6.92 8.52
C VAL A 168 8.24 5.68 8.26
N ILE A 169 7.26 5.43 9.13
CA ILE A 169 6.28 4.35 8.99
C ILE A 169 5.00 4.96 8.44
N ALA A 170 4.66 4.62 7.20
CA ALA A 170 3.49 5.14 6.51
C ALA A 170 2.34 4.13 6.60
N ARG A 171 1.29 4.44 7.37
CA ARG A 171 0.05 3.65 7.45
C ARG A 171 -0.85 4.01 6.28
N LEU A 172 -0.68 3.30 5.16
CA LEU A 172 -1.41 3.56 3.92
C LEU A 172 -2.90 3.26 4.08
N ASN A 173 -3.72 4.21 3.66
CA ASN A 173 -5.16 4.03 3.46
C ASN A 173 -5.44 3.40 2.08
N THR A 174 -6.68 3.39 1.66
CA THR A 174 -7.08 2.89 0.36
C THR A 174 -6.36 3.64 -0.76
N TYR A 175 -5.66 2.87 -1.58
CA TYR A 175 -4.89 3.37 -2.71
C TYR A 175 -5.76 3.44 -3.97
N ASN A 176 -5.64 4.53 -4.74
CA ASN A 176 -6.32 4.76 -6.00
C ASN A 176 -5.32 5.13 -7.11
N GLY A 177 -5.69 4.90 -8.38
CA GLY A 177 -4.92 5.35 -9.57
C GLY A 177 -4.34 4.24 -10.44
N THR A 178 -4.57 2.95 -10.11
CA THR A 178 -4.22 1.85 -11.01
C THR A 178 -5.35 0.83 -11.14
N PRO A 179 -5.40 0.05 -12.25
CA PRO A 179 -6.45 -0.95 -12.47
C PRO A 179 -6.49 -2.11 -11.46
N LEU A 180 -5.52 -2.24 -10.56
CA LEU A 180 -5.43 -3.34 -9.58
C LEU A 180 -5.92 -2.94 -8.18
N THR A 181 -6.46 -1.73 -8.02
CA THR A 181 -6.88 -1.18 -6.73
C THR A 181 -8.30 -1.58 -6.34
N MET A 182 -8.65 -1.41 -5.03
CA MET A 182 -10.01 -1.63 -4.57
C MET A 182 -11.03 -0.77 -5.34
N PRO A 183 -10.83 0.54 -5.59
CA PRO A 183 -11.74 1.32 -6.43
C PRO A 183 -11.94 0.72 -7.83
N ALA A 184 -10.88 0.18 -8.47
CA ALA A 184 -11.00 -0.49 -9.75
C ALA A 184 -11.82 -1.80 -9.68
N HIS A 185 -11.74 -2.54 -8.57
CA HIS A 185 -12.58 -3.72 -8.36
C HIS A 185 -14.06 -3.36 -8.20
N VAL A 186 -14.37 -2.24 -7.53
CA VAL A 186 -15.75 -1.72 -7.44
C VAL A 186 -16.27 -1.40 -8.84
N ILE A 187 -15.49 -0.71 -9.69
CA ILE A 187 -15.87 -0.44 -11.08
C ILE A 187 -16.18 -1.74 -11.82
N ARG A 188 -15.31 -2.76 -11.75
CA ARG A 188 -15.52 -4.04 -12.43
C ARG A 188 -16.76 -4.78 -11.92
N ALA A 189 -17.02 -4.76 -10.62
CA ALA A 189 -18.21 -5.38 -10.05
C ALA A 189 -19.48 -4.74 -10.61
N VAL A 190 -19.56 -3.41 -10.65
CA VAL A 190 -20.68 -2.67 -11.25
C VAL A 190 -20.84 -3.02 -12.72
N LEU A 191 -19.75 -2.97 -13.50
CA LEU A 191 -19.78 -3.29 -14.93
C LEU A 191 -20.17 -4.74 -15.21
N ALA A 192 -19.89 -5.67 -14.30
CA ALA A 192 -20.27 -7.07 -14.39
C ALA A 192 -21.68 -7.35 -13.84
N GLY A 193 -22.37 -6.35 -13.27
CA GLY A 193 -23.66 -6.56 -12.59
C GLY A 193 -23.56 -7.46 -11.36
N LYS A 194 -22.42 -7.46 -10.68
CA LYS A 194 -22.18 -8.27 -9.47
C LYS A 194 -22.49 -7.45 -8.22
N THR A 195 -23.02 -8.09 -7.19
CA THR A 195 -23.19 -7.51 -5.85
C THR A 195 -21.82 -7.11 -5.28
N ILE A 196 -21.71 -5.93 -4.73
CA ILE A 196 -20.52 -5.44 -4.04
C ILE A 196 -20.65 -5.74 -2.55
N HIS A 197 -19.68 -6.46 -2.02
CA HIS A 197 -19.65 -6.87 -0.61
C HIS A 197 -18.71 -5.99 0.21
N ALA A 198 -19.16 -5.49 1.36
CA ALA A 198 -18.36 -4.74 2.33
C ALA A 198 -18.69 -5.16 3.76
N PRO A 199 -17.78 -4.96 4.72
CA PRO A 199 -18.03 -5.33 6.11
C PRO A 199 -19.16 -4.54 6.78
N ASN A 200 -19.54 -3.38 6.23
CA ASN A 200 -20.57 -2.49 6.77
C ASN A 200 -21.23 -1.62 5.69
N ASP A 201 -22.38 -1.08 6.00
CA ASP A 201 -23.05 -0.03 5.22
C ASP A 201 -23.45 1.14 6.16
N PRO A 202 -22.84 2.34 6.01
CA PRO A 202 -21.78 2.70 5.07
C PRO A 202 -20.41 2.10 5.42
N CYS A 203 -19.53 1.93 4.41
CA CYS A 203 -18.14 1.54 4.57
C CYS A 203 -17.21 2.65 4.05
N PRO A 204 -16.94 3.68 4.86
CA PRO A 204 -16.16 4.84 4.42
C PRO A 204 -14.65 4.59 4.44
N HIS A 205 -13.94 5.26 3.54
CA HIS A 205 -12.49 5.25 3.37
C HIS A 205 -11.95 6.66 3.13
N SER A 206 -10.65 6.87 3.36
CA SER A 206 -9.93 8.10 2.98
C SER A 206 -8.91 7.80 1.87
N PRO A 207 -9.38 7.59 0.60
CA PRO A 207 -8.54 7.12 -0.48
C PRO A 207 -7.49 8.16 -0.90
N ILE A 208 -6.27 7.70 -1.17
CA ILE A 208 -5.18 8.53 -1.70
C ILE A 208 -4.83 8.11 -3.13
N HIS A 209 -4.60 9.09 -4.01
CA HIS A 209 -4.19 8.84 -5.39
C HIS A 209 -2.67 8.69 -5.50
N ILE A 210 -2.21 7.89 -6.48
CA ILE A 210 -0.78 7.66 -6.70
C ILE A 210 -0.02 8.94 -7.01
N ASP A 211 -0.60 9.89 -7.73
CA ASP A 211 0.06 11.15 -8.06
C ASP A 211 0.32 11.99 -6.81
N ASP A 212 -0.59 11.96 -5.82
CA ASP A 212 -0.35 12.57 -4.52
C ASP A 212 0.75 11.85 -3.75
N MET A 213 0.78 10.51 -3.81
CA MET A 213 1.86 9.74 -3.18
C MET A 213 3.23 10.08 -3.77
N ILE A 214 3.33 10.17 -5.11
CA ILE A 214 4.56 10.56 -5.81
C ILE A 214 4.98 11.97 -5.40
N TRP A 215 4.04 12.88 -5.39
CA TRP A 215 4.26 14.27 -5.00
C TRP A 215 4.70 14.42 -3.53
N GLN A 216 4.08 13.67 -2.63
CA GLN A 216 4.30 13.75 -1.18
C GLN A 216 5.56 12.99 -0.73
N LEU A 217 6.11 12.09 -1.55
CA LEU A 217 7.15 11.14 -1.16
C LEU A 217 8.39 11.80 -0.57
N GLU A 218 8.88 12.90 -1.14
CA GLU A 218 10.04 13.63 -0.65
C GLU A 218 9.81 14.12 0.78
N ALA A 219 8.72 14.84 1.02
CA ALA A 219 8.37 15.32 2.35
C ALA A 219 8.14 14.18 3.37
N MET A 220 7.60 13.05 2.92
CA MET A 220 7.47 11.85 3.75
C MET A 220 8.84 11.29 4.15
N LEU A 221 9.80 11.24 3.22
CA LEU A 221 11.17 10.80 3.51
C LEU A 221 11.92 11.78 4.40
N ASP A 222 11.73 13.09 4.22
CA ASP A 222 12.31 14.13 5.06
C ASP A 222 11.80 14.09 6.51
N ALA A 223 10.60 13.54 6.72
CA ALA A 223 10.04 13.32 8.04
C ALA A 223 10.58 12.07 8.76
N ALA A 224 11.42 11.26 8.07
CA ALA A 224 12.04 10.10 8.70
C ALA A 224 12.91 10.52 9.89
N SER A 225 12.80 9.81 11.00
CA SER A 225 13.52 10.17 12.23
C SER A 225 13.92 8.97 13.09
N THR A 226 14.73 9.24 14.10
CA THR A 226 15.06 8.33 15.19
C THR A 226 14.63 8.99 16.51
N PRO A 227 13.64 8.42 17.24
CA PRO A 227 12.85 7.21 16.94
C PRO A 227 11.98 7.36 15.70
N ALA A 228 11.55 6.22 15.11
CA ALA A 228 10.77 6.19 13.88
C ALA A 228 9.50 7.07 13.96
N PHE A 229 9.28 7.88 12.95
CA PHE A 229 8.09 8.70 12.79
C PHE A 229 6.95 7.85 12.20
N ILE A 230 5.73 7.98 12.72
CA ILE A 230 4.56 7.24 12.24
C ILE A 230 3.55 8.24 11.72
N VAL A 231 2.98 7.95 10.53
CA VAL A 231 2.00 8.85 9.90
C VAL A 231 0.98 8.04 9.07
N ASN A 232 -0.28 8.45 9.13
CA ASN A 232 -1.31 7.95 8.23
C ASN A 232 -1.10 8.53 6.83
N TRP A 233 -0.87 7.67 5.83
CA TRP A 233 -0.77 8.11 4.44
C TRP A 233 -2.11 7.94 3.75
N CYS A 234 -2.91 8.98 3.74
CA CYS A 234 -4.30 8.99 3.31
C CYS A 234 -4.61 10.20 2.44
N GLY A 235 -5.74 10.16 1.74
CA GLY A 235 -6.31 11.33 1.07
C GLY A 235 -6.94 12.33 2.03
N ASP A 236 -7.34 13.48 1.51
CA ASP A 236 -8.03 14.53 2.27
C ASP A 236 -9.54 14.31 2.33
N GLU A 237 -10.07 13.55 1.37
CA GLU A 237 -11.50 13.26 1.28
C GLU A 237 -11.82 11.92 1.94
N THR A 238 -12.92 11.88 2.70
CA THR A 238 -13.46 10.63 3.25
C THR A 238 -14.83 10.38 2.66
N MET A 239 -15.05 9.20 2.08
CA MET A 239 -16.30 8.84 1.44
C MET A 239 -16.59 7.33 1.50
N PRO A 240 -17.87 6.92 1.51
CA PRO A 240 -18.22 5.52 1.52
C PRO A 240 -17.91 4.85 0.18
N MET A 241 -17.55 3.57 0.21
CA MET A 241 -17.36 2.74 -0.99
C MET A 241 -18.66 2.64 -1.82
N GLN A 242 -19.81 2.79 -1.18
CA GLN A 242 -21.12 2.88 -1.84
C GLN A 242 -21.20 4.04 -2.82
N ASP A 243 -20.54 5.17 -2.52
CA ASP A 243 -20.51 6.34 -3.42
C ASP A 243 -19.68 6.04 -4.66
N TRP A 244 -18.57 5.29 -4.53
CA TRP A 244 -17.79 4.85 -5.69
C TRP A 244 -18.64 3.96 -6.60
N ALA A 245 -19.38 3.03 -6.00
CA ALA A 245 -20.26 2.16 -6.76
C ALA A 245 -21.38 2.93 -7.48
N ARG A 246 -22.00 3.91 -6.78
CA ARG A 246 -23.01 4.77 -7.39
C ARG A 246 -22.45 5.58 -8.56
N MET A 247 -21.27 6.21 -8.41
CA MET A 247 -20.62 6.93 -9.51
C MET A 247 -20.37 6.01 -10.72
N ALA A 248 -19.84 4.80 -10.50
CA ALA A 248 -19.63 3.84 -11.58
C ALA A 248 -20.95 3.38 -12.23
N GLY A 249 -22.01 3.21 -11.44
CA GLY A 249 -23.37 2.90 -11.92
C GLY A 249 -23.95 4.02 -12.79
N GLU A 250 -23.85 5.27 -12.34
CA GLU A 250 -24.27 6.46 -13.12
C GLU A 250 -23.56 6.54 -14.47
N TRP A 251 -22.25 6.33 -14.49
CA TRP A 251 -21.45 6.43 -15.73
C TRP A 251 -21.68 5.27 -16.69
N SER A 252 -22.04 4.08 -16.18
CA SER A 252 -22.29 2.89 -16.99
C SER A 252 -23.76 2.68 -17.36
N GLY A 253 -24.68 3.42 -16.72
CA GLY A 253 -26.12 3.19 -16.83
C GLY A 253 -26.58 1.87 -16.16
N ARG A 254 -25.79 1.32 -15.24
CA ARG A 254 -26.09 0.04 -14.57
C ARG A 254 -26.62 0.28 -13.15
N SER A 255 -27.53 -0.62 -12.72
CA SER A 255 -27.92 -0.70 -11.31
C SER A 255 -26.75 -1.17 -10.47
N VAL A 256 -26.72 -0.69 -9.22
CA VAL A 256 -25.71 -1.08 -8.22
C VAL A 256 -26.42 -1.92 -7.16
N ASP A 257 -25.88 -3.11 -6.90
CA ASP A 257 -26.29 -3.97 -5.82
C ASP A 257 -25.19 -4.02 -4.77
N PHE A 258 -25.52 -3.81 -3.49
CA PHE A 258 -24.58 -3.73 -2.38
C PHE A 258 -25.07 -4.57 -1.21
N ALA A 259 -24.19 -5.39 -0.63
CA ALA A 259 -24.46 -6.21 0.54
C ALA A 259 -23.45 -5.92 1.65
N ALA A 260 -23.96 -5.75 2.87
CA ALA A 260 -23.12 -5.70 4.06
C ALA A 260 -22.89 -7.13 4.58
N ASP A 261 -21.62 -7.55 4.57
CA ASP A 261 -21.17 -8.84 5.07
C ASP A 261 -20.23 -8.63 6.27
N PRO A 262 -20.76 -8.51 7.50
CA PRO A 262 -19.96 -8.25 8.68
C PRO A 262 -18.90 -9.33 8.92
N VAL A 263 -17.67 -8.93 9.15
CA VAL A 263 -16.57 -9.81 9.54
C VAL A 263 -16.18 -9.51 10.98
N ALA A 264 -16.22 -10.52 11.85
CA ALA A 264 -15.88 -10.32 13.25
C ALA A 264 -14.46 -9.75 13.42
N GLY A 265 -14.34 -8.62 14.11
CA GLY A 265 -13.07 -7.92 14.31
C GLY A 265 -12.57 -7.09 13.12
N ALA A 266 -13.30 -7.05 12.00
CA ALA A 266 -12.96 -6.12 10.91
C ALA A 266 -13.44 -4.70 11.25
N PRO A 267 -12.69 -3.66 10.83
CA PRO A 267 -13.17 -2.28 10.90
C PRO A 267 -14.44 -2.09 10.08
N LEU A 268 -15.39 -1.34 10.61
CA LEU A 268 -16.63 -0.96 9.90
C LEU A 268 -16.37 0.06 8.80
N GLY A 269 -15.32 0.87 8.96
CA GLY A 269 -14.80 1.83 8.00
C GLY A 269 -13.29 1.97 8.14
N SER A 270 -12.67 2.61 7.19
CA SER A 270 -11.22 2.83 7.13
C SER A 270 -10.91 4.31 6.88
N CYS A 271 -11.40 5.17 7.77
CA CYS A 271 -11.15 6.61 7.69
C CYS A 271 -9.86 6.97 8.41
N SER A 272 -9.11 7.93 7.89
CA SER A 272 -7.90 8.42 8.54
C SER A 272 -8.00 9.91 8.81
N ASP A 273 -7.48 10.36 9.96
CA ASP A 273 -7.22 11.77 10.20
C ASP A 273 -6.03 12.21 9.33
N PRO A 274 -6.21 13.15 8.38
CA PRO A 274 -5.13 13.62 7.51
C PRO A 274 -4.25 14.71 8.16
N THR A 275 -4.54 15.15 9.38
CA THR A 275 -3.96 16.35 9.99
C THR A 275 -2.43 16.26 10.06
N LEU A 276 -1.88 15.17 10.60
CA LEU A 276 -0.45 14.98 10.70
C LEU A 276 0.22 14.89 9.33
N ARG A 277 -0.34 14.11 8.40
CA ARG A 277 0.18 14.01 7.04
C ARG A 277 0.18 15.38 6.35
N ARG A 278 -0.93 16.14 6.45
CA ARG A 278 -1.04 17.48 5.85
C ARG A 278 -0.04 18.49 6.42
N SER A 279 0.32 18.38 7.68
CA SER A 279 1.35 19.24 8.28
C SER A 279 2.74 19.01 7.69
N ILE A 280 2.99 17.82 7.11
CA ILE A 280 4.27 17.44 6.50
C ILE A 280 4.24 17.71 4.99
N THR A 281 3.20 17.23 4.31
CA THR A 281 3.15 17.20 2.84
C THR A 281 2.32 18.32 2.23
N GLY A 282 1.56 19.05 3.03
CA GLY A 282 0.46 19.90 2.53
C GLY A 282 -0.76 19.06 2.09
N PRO A 283 -1.80 19.70 1.53
CA PRO A 283 -3.00 19.03 1.05
C PRO A 283 -2.73 18.15 -0.17
N CYS A 284 -3.61 17.17 -0.41
CA CYS A 284 -3.66 16.46 -1.69
C CYS A 284 -3.96 17.44 -2.83
N ARG A 285 -3.45 17.14 -4.02
CA ARG A 285 -3.65 17.93 -5.24
C ARG A 285 -4.72 17.34 -6.14
N THR A 286 -5.02 16.05 -5.96
CA THR A 286 -6.03 15.34 -6.73
C THR A 286 -7.38 15.40 -6.02
N VAL A 287 -8.45 15.38 -6.83
CA VAL A 287 -9.85 15.24 -6.37
C VAL A 287 -10.27 13.80 -6.67
N PHE A 288 -10.77 13.08 -5.68
CA PHE A 288 -11.07 11.65 -5.84
C PHE A 288 -12.01 11.37 -7.00
N ARG A 289 -13.10 12.13 -7.16
CA ARG A 289 -14.08 11.94 -8.23
C ARG A 289 -13.46 12.01 -9.63
N ASP A 290 -12.55 12.95 -9.85
CA ASP A 290 -11.90 13.16 -11.15
C ASP A 290 -10.95 12.01 -11.47
N GLU A 291 -10.14 11.59 -10.51
CA GLU A 291 -9.21 10.48 -10.67
C GLU A 291 -9.94 9.13 -10.76
N PHE A 292 -11.05 8.98 -10.04
CA PHE A 292 -11.89 7.78 -10.14
C PHE A 292 -12.58 7.70 -11.51
N ARG A 293 -12.93 8.85 -12.12
CA ARG A 293 -13.43 8.89 -13.50
C ARG A 293 -12.37 8.44 -14.50
N LYS A 294 -11.14 8.92 -14.38
CA LYS A 294 -10.03 8.47 -15.24
C LYS A 294 -9.78 6.97 -15.08
N LEU A 295 -9.82 6.45 -13.85
CA LEU A 295 -9.70 5.02 -13.58
C LEU A 295 -10.85 4.23 -14.22
N TYR A 296 -12.09 4.75 -14.14
CA TYR A 296 -13.25 4.15 -14.80
C TYR A 296 -13.04 4.05 -16.31
N ASP A 297 -12.58 5.13 -16.95
CA ASP A 297 -12.34 5.16 -18.39
C ASP A 297 -11.21 4.21 -18.85
N GLN A 298 -10.26 3.88 -17.95
CA GLN A 298 -9.25 2.85 -18.19
C GLN A 298 -9.80 1.42 -18.02
N VAL A 299 -10.65 1.21 -17.01
CA VAL A 299 -11.14 -0.13 -16.63
C VAL A 299 -12.31 -0.58 -17.51
N ALA A 300 -13.20 0.34 -17.91
CA ALA A 300 -14.43 0.01 -18.63
C ALA A 300 -14.18 -0.68 -19.98
N PRO A 301 -13.24 -0.26 -20.84
CA PRO A 301 -12.94 -0.96 -22.09
C PRO A 301 -12.36 -2.36 -21.87
N ALA A 302 -11.53 -2.53 -20.83
CA ALA A 302 -10.86 -3.79 -20.55
C ALA A 302 -11.79 -4.82 -19.88
N SER A 303 -12.88 -4.39 -19.23
CA SER A 303 -13.82 -5.29 -18.55
C SER A 303 -14.61 -6.19 -19.50
N ALA A 304 -14.66 -5.86 -20.79
CA ALA A 304 -15.22 -6.74 -21.82
C ALA A 304 -14.37 -8.01 -22.07
N THR A 305 -13.12 -8.02 -21.61
CA THR A 305 -12.12 -9.08 -21.89
C THR A 305 -11.67 -9.86 -20.65
N ILE A 306 -11.92 -9.36 -19.43
CA ILE A 306 -11.44 -9.99 -18.19
C ILE A 306 -12.57 -10.79 -17.54
N ARG A 307 -12.54 -12.11 -17.71
CA ARG A 307 -13.32 -13.06 -16.91
C ARG A 307 -12.63 -13.27 -15.57
N ASP A 308 -13.37 -12.95 -14.47
CA ASP A 308 -13.20 -13.50 -13.11
C ASP A 308 -11.86 -13.39 -12.38
N ALA A 309 -11.32 -12.20 -12.20
CA ALA A 309 -10.38 -11.96 -11.11
C ALA A 309 -11.17 -11.77 -9.79
N LYS A 310 -11.17 -12.78 -8.91
CA LYS A 310 -11.72 -12.63 -7.55
C LYS A 310 -10.81 -11.72 -6.73
N TRP A 311 -11.35 -10.62 -6.23
CA TRP A 311 -10.64 -9.83 -5.23
C TRP A 311 -10.47 -10.67 -3.96
N GLY A 312 -9.24 -10.83 -3.49
CA GLY A 312 -8.93 -11.65 -2.31
C GLY A 312 -8.61 -13.12 -2.57
N ALA A 313 -8.77 -13.64 -3.78
CA ALA A 313 -8.24 -14.96 -4.08
C ALA A 313 -6.71 -14.86 -4.22
N VAL A 314 -5.98 -15.47 -3.29
CA VAL A 314 -4.57 -15.81 -3.50
C VAL A 314 -4.56 -16.78 -4.67
N GLU A 315 -4.00 -16.38 -5.84
CA GLU A 315 -3.68 -17.35 -6.86
C GLU A 315 -2.73 -18.36 -6.21
N LYS A 316 -3.18 -19.60 -6.11
CA LYS A 316 -2.31 -20.69 -5.68
C LYS A 316 -1.22 -20.86 -6.73
N PRO A 317 0.04 -21.03 -6.29
CA PRO A 317 1.15 -21.28 -7.19
C PRO A 317 0.98 -22.53 -8.03
#